data_3dc1467699767b52d1efdfa3c9f156aa
#
_entry.id   3dc1467699767b52d1efdfa3c9f156aa
#
_cell.length_a   1.000
_cell.length_b   1.000
_cell.length_c   1.000
_cell.angle_alpha   90.00
_cell.angle_beta   90.00
_cell.angle_gamma   90.00
#
_symmetry.space_group_name_H-M   'P 1'
#
loop_
_entity.id
_entity.type
_entity.pdbx_description
1 polymer ?
#
loop_
_entity_poly.entity_id
_entity_poly.type
_entity_poly.pdbx_seq_one_letter_code
_entity_poly.pdbx_strand_id
1 'polypeptide(L)'
;MKKILALVAVIIVIYSIYIDLNFGTIPAISHASEVKENTKPSTAKKSSSYKEIIIKPGDTVLSVVEEVNKIPLSVSIDKVINDFIQLNNGIKPEEIQIGQIYKIPLY
;
A
#
# COMPACT_ATOMS: atom_id res chain seq x y z
N MET A 1 -17.38 -37.86 25.10
CA MET A 1 -16.11 -37.39 24.46
C MET A 1 -16.29 -36.95 23.02
N LYS A 2 -17.06 -37.67 22.17
CA LYS A 2 -17.27 -37.25 20.75
C LYS A 2 -17.94 -35.86 20.60
N LYS A 3 -18.83 -35.48 21.51
CA LYS A 3 -19.50 -34.16 21.50
C LYS A 3 -18.55 -32.98 21.79
N ILE A 4 -17.56 -33.19 22.67
CA ILE A 4 -16.54 -32.19 22.99
C ILE A 4 -15.62 -31.97 21.80
N LEU A 5 -15.24 -33.06 21.12
CA LEU A 5 -14.41 -33.00 19.92
C LEU A 5 -15.10 -32.20 18.78
N ALA A 6 -16.41 -32.43 18.61
CA ALA A 6 -17.21 -31.68 17.63
C ALA A 6 -17.29 -30.18 17.97
N LEU A 7 -17.43 -29.83 19.25
CA LEU A 7 -17.49 -28.46 19.70
C LEU A 7 -16.16 -27.71 19.47
N VAL A 8 -15.04 -28.37 19.75
CA VAL A 8 -13.71 -27.85 19.50
C VAL A 8 -13.49 -27.62 17.98
N ALA A 9 -13.92 -28.55 17.15
CA ALA A 9 -13.81 -28.41 15.69
C ALA A 9 -14.60 -27.20 15.18
N VAL A 10 -15.81 -26.96 15.70
CA VAL A 10 -16.63 -25.80 15.33
C VAL A 10 -15.94 -24.50 15.77
N ILE A 11 -15.35 -24.45 16.94
CA ILE A 11 -14.62 -23.26 17.42
C ILE A 11 -13.42 -22.96 16.52
N ILE A 12 -12.67 -23.98 16.10
CA ILE A 12 -11.53 -23.83 15.21
C ILE A 12 -11.98 -23.27 13.85
N VAL A 13 -13.08 -23.77 13.31
CA VAL A 13 -13.62 -23.26 12.03
C VAL A 13 -14.07 -21.80 12.15
N ILE A 14 -14.78 -21.44 13.21
CA ILE A 14 -15.20 -20.04 13.44
C ILE A 14 -13.98 -19.13 13.61
N TYR A 15 -12.97 -19.59 14.36
CA TYR A 15 -11.74 -18.83 14.56
C TYR A 15 -10.97 -18.64 13.24
N SER A 16 -10.91 -19.68 12.41
CA SER A 16 -10.30 -19.61 11.08
C SER A 16 -10.98 -18.59 10.18
N ILE A 17 -12.32 -18.59 10.15
CA ILE A 17 -13.11 -17.60 9.38
C ILE A 17 -12.90 -16.19 9.93
N TYR A 18 -12.84 -16.04 11.24
CA TYR A 18 -12.61 -14.74 11.89
C TYR A 18 -11.24 -14.16 11.50
N ILE A 19 -10.18 -14.97 11.50
CA ILE A 19 -8.85 -14.56 11.07
C ILE A 19 -8.84 -14.22 9.58
N ASP A 20 -9.50 -15.02 8.75
CA ASP A 20 -9.56 -14.78 7.29
C ASP A 20 -10.28 -13.46 6.94
N LEU A 21 -11.33 -13.11 7.69
CA LEU A 21 -12.05 -11.84 7.50
C LEU A 21 -11.28 -10.62 8.01
N ASN A 22 -10.46 -10.77 9.05
CA ASN A 22 -9.70 -9.64 9.61
C ASN A 22 -8.31 -9.47 8.96
N PHE A 23 -7.73 -10.56 8.46
CA PHE A 23 -6.42 -10.57 7.83
C PHE A 23 -6.46 -11.09 6.39
N GLY A 24 -7.67 -11.41 5.89
CA GLY A 24 -7.87 -11.83 4.52
C GLY A 24 -7.46 -10.72 3.56
N THR A 25 -6.31 -10.87 2.95
CA THR A 25 -5.91 -10.12 1.79
C THR A 25 -6.76 -10.58 0.61
N ILE A 26 -7.93 -10.01 0.46
CA ILE A 26 -8.66 -10.13 -0.80
C ILE A 26 -7.97 -9.13 -1.75
N PRO A 27 -7.29 -9.56 -2.79
CA PRO A 27 -7.01 -8.67 -3.89
C PRO A 27 -8.35 -8.37 -4.54
N ALA A 28 -8.94 -7.26 -4.15
CA ALA A 28 -10.11 -6.74 -4.85
C ALA A 28 -9.64 -6.30 -6.23
N ILE A 29 -9.73 -7.21 -7.20
CA ILE A 29 -9.75 -6.86 -8.61
C ILE A 29 -11.13 -6.25 -8.84
N SER A 30 -11.26 -4.99 -8.50
CA SER A 30 -12.39 -4.19 -8.94
C SER A 30 -12.01 -3.50 -10.24
N HIS A 31 -12.26 -4.17 -11.36
CA HIS A 31 -12.54 -3.48 -12.59
C HIS A 31 -13.94 -2.87 -12.45
N ALA A 32 -14.00 -1.63 -12.09
CA ALA A 32 -15.15 -0.80 -12.35
C ALA A 32 -14.66 0.63 -12.57
N SER A 33 -14.61 1.00 -13.80
CA SER A 33 -14.65 2.39 -14.23
C SER A 33 -15.90 3.03 -13.66
N GLU A 34 -15.74 4.02 -12.81
CA GLU A 34 -16.69 5.12 -12.78
C GLU A 34 -16.01 6.39 -12.26
N VAL A 35 -15.82 7.27 -13.20
CA VAL A 35 -15.60 8.70 -13.00
C VAL A 35 -16.78 9.25 -12.21
N LYS A 36 -16.51 9.77 -11.01
CA LYS A 36 -17.32 10.84 -10.45
C LYS A 36 -16.39 11.87 -9.82
N GLU A 37 -16.18 12.87 -10.62
CA GLU A 37 -15.87 14.23 -10.24
C GLU A 37 -16.76 14.64 -9.06
N ASN A 38 -16.18 15.00 -7.95
CA ASN A 38 -16.85 15.90 -7.02
C ASN A 38 -15.84 16.82 -6.35
N THR A 39 -15.81 17.99 -6.90
CA THR A 39 -15.19 19.21 -6.45
C THR A 39 -15.60 19.56 -5.04
N LYS A 40 -14.63 19.73 -4.11
CA LYS A 40 -14.70 20.83 -3.16
C LYS A 40 -13.31 21.19 -2.62
N PRO A 41 -13.01 22.48 -2.56
CA PRO A 41 -11.67 22.96 -2.28
C PRO A 41 -11.46 23.08 -0.77
N SER A 42 -10.33 22.63 -0.27
CA SER A 42 -9.83 23.12 1.00
C SER A 42 -8.31 23.06 1.05
N THR A 43 -7.77 24.24 1.09
CA THR A 43 -6.50 24.65 1.71
C THR A 43 -5.22 24.01 1.21
N ALA A 44 -4.45 24.85 0.53
CA ALA A 44 -3.08 24.68 0.12
C ALA A 44 -2.21 23.91 1.11
N LYS A 45 -2.05 22.62 0.86
CA LYS A 45 -0.87 21.87 1.24
C LYS A 45 -0.21 21.49 -0.09
N LYS A 46 1.03 21.93 -0.26
CA LYS A 46 1.91 21.69 -1.40
C LYS A 46 1.64 20.28 -1.93
N SER A 47 0.93 20.22 -3.05
CA SER A 47 0.52 18.97 -3.67
C SER A 47 1.78 18.25 -4.15
N SER A 48 2.33 17.41 -3.32
CA SER A 48 3.33 16.45 -3.78
C SER A 48 2.60 15.50 -4.71
N SER A 49 2.80 15.67 -6.00
CA SER A 49 2.32 14.71 -6.98
C SER A 49 2.92 13.34 -6.66
N TYR A 50 2.11 12.31 -6.64
CA TYR A 50 2.57 10.94 -6.41
C TYR A 50 1.91 9.97 -7.37
N LYS A 51 2.53 8.81 -7.55
CA LYS A 51 1.99 7.69 -8.30
C LYS A 51 1.97 6.43 -7.43
N GLU A 52 0.91 5.68 -7.46
CA GLU A 52 0.81 4.40 -6.76
C GLU A 52 1.45 3.29 -7.58
N ILE A 53 2.40 2.58 -6.99
CA ILE A 53 3.18 1.52 -7.63
C ILE A 53 3.18 0.28 -6.74
N ILE A 54 3.03 -0.89 -7.36
CA ILE A 54 3.22 -2.18 -6.71
C ILE A 54 4.70 -2.51 -6.71
N ILE A 55 5.25 -2.81 -5.55
CA ILE A 55 6.66 -3.20 -5.40
C ILE A 55 6.88 -4.63 -5.89
N LYS A 56 7.82 -4.79 -6.78
CA LYS A 56 8.25 -6.08 -7.33
C LYS A 56 9.47 -6.61 -6.58
N PRO A 57 9.77 -7.92 -6.68
CA PRO A 57 11.01 -8.47 -6.15
C PRO A 57 12.25 -7.77 -6.74
N GLY A 58 13.11 -7.26 -5.88
CA GLY A 58 14.32 -6.53 -6.26
C GLY A 58 14.17 -5.01 -6.38
N ASP A 59 12.93 -4.48 -6.26
CA ASP A 59 12.71 -3.04 -6.27
C ASP A 59 13.14 -2.40 -4.94
N THR A 60 13.70 -1.21 -5.05
CA THR A 60 13.92 -0.29 -3.92
C THR A 60 13.13 0.98 -4.17
N VAL A 61 12.81 1.72 -3.11
CA VAL A 61 12.11 3.01 -3.26
C VAL A 61 12.84 3.93 -4.23
N LEU A 62 14.17 3.97 -4.15
CA LEU A 62 14.98 4.84 -5.00
C LEU A 62 14.89 4.43 -6.48
N SER A 63 15.04 3.14 -6.79
CA SER A 63 14.95 2.64 -8.17
C SER A 63 13.56 2.86 -8.77
N VAL A 64 12.51 2.67 -7.99
CA VAL A 64 11.13 2.92 -8.43
C VAL A 64 10.88 4.43 -8.67
N VAL A 65 11.41 5.30 -7.81
CA VAL A 65 11.33 6.76 -7.99
C VAL A 65 12.03 7.20 -9.28
N GLU A 66 13.21 6.67 -9.57
CA GLU A 66 13.94 6.95 -10.81
C GLU A 66 13.17 6.47 -12.05
N GLU A 67 12.64 5.25 -12.00
CA GLU A 67 11.86 4.67 -13.09
C GLU A 67 10.59 5.49 -13.39
N VAL A 68 9.88 5.91 -12.36
CA VAL A 68 8.62 6.67 -12.50
C VAL A 68 8.87 8.08 -13.03
N ASN A 69 9.93 8.73 -12.56
CA ASN A 69 10.26 10.10 -12.97
C ASN A 69 10.99 10.16 -14.33
N LYS A 70 11.50 9.05 -14.83
CA LYS A 70 12.22 8.92 -16.13
C LYS A 70 13.39 9.91 -16.31
N ILE A 71 13.92 10.44 -15.23
CA ILE A 71 15.00 11.44 -15.22
C ILE A 71 15.97 11.06 -14.10
N PRO A 72 17.27 11.23 -14.27
CA PRO A 72 18.21 11.21 -13.16
C PRO A 72 17.71 12.19 -12.09
N LEU A 73 17.57 11.70 -10.86
CA LEU A 73 17.01 12.49 -9.77
C LEU A 73 17.80 13.80 -9.59
N SER A 74 17.17 14.91 -9.89
CA SER A 74 17.70 16.24 -9.61
C SER A 74 17.55 16.65 -8.15
N VAL A 75 16.91 15.79 -7.35
CA VAL A 75 16.64 16.00 -5.93
C VAL A 75 17.55 15.13 -5.08
N SER A 76 17.86 15.56 -3.86
CA SER A 76 18.68 14.79 -2.94
C SER A 76 17.94 13.52 -2.49
N ILE A 77 18.70 12.46 -2.24
CA ILE A 77 18.17 11.18 -1.73
C ILE A 77 17.39 11.38 -0.42
N ASP A 78 17.89 12.24 0.47
CA ASP A 78 17.21 12.55 1.74
C ASP A 78 15.82 13.14 1.53
N LYS A 79 15.66 13.97 0.49
CA LYS A 79 14.36 14.54 0.13
C LYS A 79 13.41 13.45 -0.36
N VAL A 80 13.89 12.55 -1.21
CA VAL A 80 13.09 11.40 -1.72
C VAL A 80 12.62 10.53 -0.57
N ILE A 81 13.50 10.20 0.38
CA ILE A 81 13.18 9.40 1.56
C ILE A 81 12.12 10.09 2.41
N ASN A 82 12.30 11.37 2.71
CA ASN A 82 11.35 12.13 3.53
C ASN A 82 9.98 12.26 2.86
N ASP A 83 9.93 12.55 1.58
CA ASP A 83 8.69 12.66 0.81
C ASP A 83 7.97 11.29 0.76
N PHE A 84 8.70 10.19 0.57
CA PHE A 84 8.15 8.84 0.59
C PHE A 84 7.54 8.51 1.96
N ILE A 85 8.24 8.78 3.05
CA ILE A 85 7.77 8.53 4.43
C ILE A 85 6.47 9.32 4.69
N GLN A 86 6.42 10.57 4.28
CA GLN A 86 5.24 11.43 4.46
C GLN A 86 4.03 10.92 3.65
N LEU A 87 4.25 10.43 2.42
CA LEU A 87 3.18 9.92 1.57
C LEU A 87 2.64 8.56 2.02
N ASN A 88 3.46 7.77 2.73
CA ASN A 88 3.14 6.39 3.12
C ASN A 88 2.98 6.22 4.63
N ASN A 89 2.41 7.21 5.31
CA ASN A 89 2.06 7.15 6.74
C ASN A 89 3.23 6.81 7.68
N GLY A 90 4.43 7.24 7.34
CA GLY A 90 5.61 7.04 8.16
C GLY A 90 6.39 5.75 7.87
N ILE A 91 5.98 4.95 6.90
CA ILE A 91 6.70 3.75 6.48
C ILE A 91 8.05 4.17 5.88
N LYS A 92 9.11 3.53 6.35
CA LYS A 92 10.46 3.77 5.85
C LYS A 92 10.75 2.98 4.57
N PRO A 93 11.67 3.45 3.71
CA PRO A 93 12.08 2.73 2.50
C PRO A 93 12.59 1.31 2.75
N GLU A 94 13.13 1.05 3.93
CA GLU A 94 13.68 -0.25 4.33
C GLU A 94 12.58 -1.24 4.77
N GLU A 95 11.37 -0.74 5.03
CA GLU A 95 10.23 -1.51 5.53
C GLU A 95 9.23 -1.88 4.43
N ILE A 96 9.53 -1.54 3.18
CA ILE A 96 8.66 -1.86 2.05
C ILE A 96 8.55 -3.37 1.84
N GLN A 97 7.36 -3.81 1.44
CA GLN A 97 7.05 -5.22 1.21
C GLN A 97 6.72 -5.46 -0.25
N ILE A 98 7.22 -6.56 -0.78
CA ILE A 98 6.93 -7.02 -2.14
C ILE A 98 5.43 -7.29 -2.28
N GLY A 99 4.85 -6.84 -3.39
CA GLY A 99 3.42 -7.02 -3.68
C GLY A 99 2.50 -5.98 -3.04
N GLN A 100 3.03 -5.09 -2.22
CA GLN A 100 2.27 -3.98 -1.63
C GLN A 100 2.32 -2.74 -2.53
N ILE A 101 1.29 -1.90 -2.41
CA ILE A 101 1.17 -0.64 -3.14
C ILE A 101 1.68 0.50 -2.26
N TYR A 102 2.56 1.31 -2.82
CA TYR A 102 3.08 2.51 -2.16
C TYR A 102 2.94 3.74 -3.05
N LYS A 103 2.83 4.89 -2.42
CA LYS A 103 2.80 6.19 -3.07
C LYS A 103 4.21 6.67 -3.32
N ILE A 104 4.57 6.79 -4.58
CA ILE A 104 5.91 7.18 -5.03
C ILE A 104 5.90 8.66 -5.42
N PRO A 105 6.74 9.52 -4.83
CA PRO A 105 6.78 10.93 -5.15
C PRO A 105 7.20 11.19 -6.59
N LEU A 106 6.58 12.18 -7.22
CA LEU A 106 6.92 12.68 -8.55
C LEU A 106 7.64 14.03 -8.44
N TYR A 107 8.66 14.21 -9.26
CA TYR A 107 9.49 15.41 -9.31
C TYR A 107 9.52 16.05 -10.68
#